data_c5da1ed75662deb71337486ad2fd2fa4
#
_entry.id   c5da1ed75662deb71337486ad2fd2fa4
#
_cell.length_a   1.000
_cell.length_b   1.000
_cell.length_c   1.000
_cell.angle_alpha   90.00
_cell.angle_beta   90.00
_cell.angle_gamma   90.00
#
_symmetry.space_group_name_H-M   'P 1'
#
loop_
_entity.id
_entity.type
_entity.pdbx_description
1 polymer ?
#
loop_
_entity_poly.entity_id
_entity_poly.type
_entity_poly.pdbx_seq_one_letter_code
_entity_poly.pdbx_strand_id
1 'polypeptide(L)'
;MMGSYELEVKVNVPGRFNAANALAAVAVCSFFDLPKPKVSHGLENLKIDGRMEIAYKSSRMTVLVDYAHNAVSMESLLRTLRDYKPKRLVCVFGCGGNRAKERRYSMGEIGGKLADFCIITEDNSRYEDVQEILTDIKVGLSMTSGTYIEIPLVMES
;
A
#
# COMPACT_ATOMS: atom_id res chain seq x y z
N MET A 1 -32.23 -19.31 13.26
CA MET A 1 -32.28 -18.74 11.92
C MET A 1 -31.36 -17.53 11.94
N MET A 2 -30.21 -17.60 11.27
CA MET A 2 -29.39 -16.37 11.05
C MET A 2 -30.17 -15.51 10.06
N GLY A 3 -30.68 -14.39 10.52
CA GLY A 3 -31.29 -13.39 9.62
C GLY A 3 -30.24 -12.88 8.65
N SER A 4 -30.58 -12.70 7.37
CA SER A 4 -29.72 -12.07 6.39
C SER A 4 -29.54 -10.60 6.78
N TYR A 5 -28.31 -10.20 7.14
CA TYR A 5 -27.98 -8.80 7.39
C TYR A 5 -27.58 -8.18 6.06
N GLU A 6 -28.51 -7.46 5.43
CA GLU A 6 -28.26 -6.72 4.20
C GLU A 6 -28.00 -5.26 4.53
N LEU A 7 -26.91 -4.73 4.04
CA LEU A 7 -26.52 -3.33 4.18
C LEU A 7 -25.78 -2.89 2.90
N GLU A 8 -26.34 -1.91 2.20
CA GLU A 8 -25.62 -1.23 1.12
C GLU A 8 -24.69 -0.20 1.72
N VAL A 9 -23.40 -0.29 1.38
CA VAL A 9 -22.36 0.62 1.88
C VAL A 9 -21.53 1.14 0.73
N LYS A 10 -21.17 2.41 0.82
CA LYS A 10 -20.15 3.03 -0.01
C LYS A 10 -18.89 3.20 0.82
N VAL A 11 -17.76 2.71 0.31
CA VAL A 11 -16.46 2.82 0.95
C VAL A 11 -15.60 3.77 0.13
N ASN A 12 -15.16 4.88 0.73
CA ASN A 12 -14.39 5.90 0.03
C ASN A 12 -12.88 5.58 -0.08
N VAL A 13 -12.43 4.47 0.52
CA VAL A 13 -11.05 4.00 0.39
C VAL A 13 -10.98 2.97 -0.75
N PRO A 14 -10.25 3.26 -1.84
CA PRO A 14 -10.24 2.40 -3.02
C PRO A 14 -9.50 1.08 -2.77
N GLY A 15 -9.81 0.07 -3.60
CA GLY A 15 -9.17 -1.24 -3.60
C GLY A 15 -10.07 -2.37 -3.08
N ARG A 16 -9.98 -3.52 -3.75
CA ARG A 16 -10.77 -4.73 -3.38
C ARG A 16 -10.53 -5.19 -1.94
N PHE A 17 -9.30 -5.04 -1.46
CA PHE A 17 -8.96 -5.38 -0.07
C PHE A 17 -9.69 -4.48 0.95
N ASN A 18 -9.98 -3.23 0.61
CA ASN A 18 -10.76 -2.34 1.47
C ASN A 18 -12.25 -2.71 1.48
N ALA A 19 -12.78 -3.27 0.40
CA ALA A 19 -14.11 -3.86 0.42
C ALA A 19 -14.19 -5.06 1.39
N ALA A 20 -13.16 -5.92 1.40
CA ALA A 20 -13.08 -7.03 2.35
C ALA A 20 -12.95 -6.55 3.80
N ASN A 21 -12.13 -5.51 4.04
CA ASN A 21 -12.00 -4.88 5.36
C ASN A 21 -13.32 -4.26 5.84
N ALA A 22 -14.03 -3.57 4.95
CA ALA A 22 -15.34 -3.01 5.24
C ALA A 22 -16.38 -4.10 5.56
N LEU A 23 -16.36 -5.22 4.82
CA LEU A 23 -17.23 -6.36 5.09
C LEU A 23 -16.97 -6.95 6.48
N ALA A 24 -15.70 -7.10 6.87
CA ALA A 24 -15.34 -7.55 8.21
C ALA A 24 -15.84 -6.56 9.30
N ALA A 25 -15.69 -5.25 9.07
CA ALA A 25 -16.22 -4.24 9.98
C ALA A 25 -17.73 -4.30 10.09
N VAL A 26 -18.45 -4.45 8.98
CA VAL A 26 -19.90 -4.63 8.96
C VAL A 26 -20.31 -5.87 9.74
N ALA A 27 -19.61 -7.00 9.58
CA ALA A 27 -19.89 -8.22 10.31
C ALA A 27 -19.76 -8.03 11.84
N VAL A 28 -18.72 -7.34 12.28
CA VAL A 28 -18.54 -6.99 13.71
C VAL A 28 -19.65 -6.05 14.18
N CYS A 29 -19.97 -5.00 13.41
CA CYS A 29 -21.05 -4.07 13.75
C CYS A 29 -22.42 -4.79 13.86
N SER A 30 -22.67 -5.77 12.98
CA SER A 30 -23.91 -6.54 13.03
C SER A 30 -23.99 -7.45 14.26
N PHE A 31 -22.85 -7.97 14.72
CA PHE A 31 -22.78 -8.77 15.95
C PHE A 31 -23.14 -7.95 17.20
N PHE A 32 -22.84 -6.66 17.20
CA PHE A 32 -23.18 -5.73 18.28
C PHE A 32 -24.49 -4.97 18.06
N ASP A 33 -25.31 -5.39 17.10
CA ASP A 33 -26.60 -4.76 16.77
C ASP A 33 -26.52 -3.25 16.54
N LEU A 34 -25.41 -2.76 15.96
CA LEU A 34 -25.27 -1.34 15.66
C LEU A 34 -26.26 -0.87 14.57
N PRO A 35 -26.83 0.33 14.70
CA PRO A 35 -27.79 0.84 13.74
C PRO A 35 -27.19 0.93 12.32
N LYS A 36 -27.82 0.26 11.34
CA LYS A 36 -27.38 0.22 9.93
C LYS A 36 -27.01 1.60 9.36
N PRO A 37 -27.81 2.68 9.55
CA PRO A 37 -27.46 4.00 9.04
C PRO A 37 -26.14 4.55 9.60
N LYS A 38 -25.84 4.28 10.89
CA LYS A 38 -24.58 4.70 11.50
C LYS A 38 -23.39 3.95 10.94
N VAL A 39 -23.54 2.65 10.69
CA VAL A 39 -22.50 1.81 10.07
C VAL A 39 -22.21 2.27 8.65
N SER A 40 -23.24 2.50 7.84
CA SER A 40 -23.10 3.01 6.48
C SER A 40 -22.43 4.38 6.45
N HIS A 41 -22.88 5.32 7.29
CA HIS A 41 -22.30 6.66 7.40
C HIS A 41 -20.83 6.62 7.84
N GLY A 42 -20.49 5.76 8.81
CA GLY A 42 -19.10 5.59 9.26
C GLY A 42 -18.17 5.10 8.16
N LEU A 43 -18.61 4.11 7.37
CA LEU A 43 -17.82 3.58 6.26
C LEU A 43 -17.72 4.55 5.08
N GLU A 44 -18.75 5.32 4.79
CA GLU A 44 -18.73 6.34 3.74
C GLU A 44 -17.78 7.49 4.07
N ASN A 45 -17.66 7.86 5.34
CA ASN A 45 -16.79 8.95 5.79
C ASN A 45 -15.44 8.45 6.33
N LEU A 46 -15.12 7.17 6.11
CA LEU A 46 -13.87 6.57 6.59
C LEU A 46 -12.67 7.24 5.92
N LYS A 47 -11.80 7.79 6.74
CA LYS A 47 -10.47 8.26 6.36
C LYS A 47 -9.46 7.61 7.29
N ILE A 48 -8.47 6.97 6.72
CA ILE A 48 -7.38 6.32 7.47
C ILE A 48 -6.08 6.93 6.97
N ASP A 49 -5.40 7.67 7.82
CA ASP A 49 -4.12 8.29 7.49
C ASP A 49 -3.08 7.22 7.12
N GLY A 50 -2.30 7.50 6.08
CA GLY A 50 -1.31 6.56 5.56
C GLY A 50 -1.90 5.31 4.87
N ARG A 51 -3.18 5.30 4.50
CA ARG A 51 -3.82 4.21 3.75
C ARG A 51 -4.51 4.74 2.50
N MET A 52 -3.89 4.53 1.34
CA MET A 52 -4.36 5.12 0.07
C MET A 52 -4.65 6.62 0.20
N GLU A 53 -3.93 7.29 1.07
CA GLU A 53 -4.10 8.71 1.36
C GLU A 53 -3.58 9.55 0.21
N ILE A 54 -4.42 10.45 -0.31
CA ILE A 54 -4.01 11.40 -1.33
C ILE A 54 -3.27 12.55 -0.64
N ALA A 55 -1.94 12.52 -0.66
CA ALA A 55 -1.10 13.57 -0.11
C ALA A 55 -1.03 14.81 -1.03
N TYR A 56 -1.11 14.59 -2.36
CA TYR A 56 -1.13 15.66 -3.34
C TYR A 56 -1.90 15.23 -4.59
N LYS A 57 -2.64 16.18 -5.18
CA LYS A 57 -3.35 15.96 -6.44
C LYS A 57 -3.32 17.21 -7.30
N SER A 58 -2.98 17.02 -8.58
CA SER A 58 -3.01 18.05 -9.61
C SER A 58 -3.58 17.49 -10.91
N SER A 59 -3.68 18.31 -11.95
CA SER A 59 -4.03 17.83 -13.30
C SER A 59 -2.97 16.93 -13.94
N ARG A 60 -1.75 16.92 -13.41
CA ARG A 60 -0.61 16.17 -13.98
C ARG A 60 -0.28 14.92 -13.20
N MET A 61 -0.46 14.92 -11.88
CA MET A 61 -0.09 13.80 -11.04
C MET A 61 -0.93 13.72 -9.77
N THR A 62 -1.00 12.52 -9.21
CA THR A 62 -1.52 12.24 -7.87
C THR A 62 -0.41 11.56 -7.07
N VAL A 63 -0.14 12.04 -5.87
CA VAL A 63 0.76 11.41 -4.90
C VAL A 63 -0.09 10.75 -3.83
N LEU A 64 0.17 9.46 -3.63
CA LEU A 64 -0.51 8.63 -2.64
C LEU A 64 0.49 8.17 -1.60
N VAL A 65 0.05 8.12 -0.35
CA VAL A 65 0.78 7.50 0.75
C VAL A 65 0.02 6.26 1.20
N ASP A 66 0.74 5.16 1.31
CA ASP A 66 0.20 3.90 1.82
C ASP A 66 1.18 3.21 2.76
N TYR A 67 0.66 2.42 3.65
CA TYR A 67 1.45 1.67 4.64
C TYR A 67 1.85 0.27 4.15
N ALA A 68 1.75 -0.02 2.87
CA ALA A 68 2.16 -1.30 2.30
C ALA A 68 3.66 -1.54 2.59
N HIS A 69 3.96 -2.54 3.42
CA HIS A 69 5.31 -2.79 3.94
C HIS A 69 5.78 -4.23 3.72
N ASN A 70 5.10 -4.99 2.89
CA ASN A 70 5.47 -6.35 2.46
C ASN A 70 5.01 -6.60 1.03
N ALA A 71 5.50 -7.68 0.40
CA ALA A 71 5.23 -7.99 -1.00
C ALA A 71 3.73 -8.11 -1.32
N VAL A 72 2.96 -8.78 -0.47
CA VAL A 72 1.52 -9.01 -0.69
C VAL A 72 0.74 -7.69 -0.68
N SER A 73 0.98 -6.83 0.32
CA SER A 73 0.30 -5.54 0.41
C SER A 73 0.74 -4.59 -0.71
N MET A 74 2.03 -4.58 -1.06
CA MET A 74 2.56 -3.79 -2.17
C MET A 74 2.00 -4.25 -3.52
N GLU A 75 1.90 -5.54 -3.75
CA GLU A 75 1.28 -6.09 -4.96
C GLU A 75 -0.19 -5.67 -5.07
N SER A 76 -0.96 -5.83 -3.99
CA SER A 76 -2.36 -5.44 -3.95
C SER A 76 -2.56 -3.95 -4.22
N LEU A 77 -1.70 -3.10 -3.63
CA LEU A 77 -1.69 -1.67 -3.86
C LEU A 77 -1.40 -1.32 -5.32
N LEU A 78 -0.28 -1.81 -5.87
CA LEU A 78 0.13 -1.48 -7.23
C LEU A 78 -0.86 -2.00 -8.28
N ARG A 79 -1.44 -3.19 -8.09
CA ARG A 79 -2.52 -3.69 -8.95
C ARG A 79 -3.76 -2.81 -8.88
N THR A 80 -4.17 -2.40 -7.69
CA THR A 80 -5.29 -1.45 -7.51
C THR A 80 -5.02 -0.14 -8.26
N LEU A 81 -3.80 0.40 -8.17
CA LEU A 81 -3.44 1.63 -8.88
C LEU A 81 -3.41 1.44 -10.40
N ARG A 82 -3.02 0.26 -10.89
CA ARG A 82 -3.07 -0.08 -12.32
C ARG A 82 -4.50 -0.11 -12.87
N ASP A 83 -5.49 -0.50 -12.07
CA ASP A 83 -6.91 -0.49 -12.48
C ASP A 83 -7.39 0.92 -12.88
N TYR A 84 -6.77 1.98 -12.34
CA TYR A 84 -7.03 3.38 -12.73
C TYR A 84 -6.33 3.78 -14.04
N LYS A 85 -5.58 2.87 -14.67
CA LYS A 85 -4.87 3.08 -15.96
C LYS A 85 -4.01 4.35 -15.99
N PRO A 86 -3.12 4.54 -15.00
CA PRO A 86 -2.23 5.69 -15.00
C PRO A 86 -1.30 5.64 -16.22
N LYS A 87 -0.95 6.80 -16.78
CA LYS A 87 0.06 6.89 -17.86
C LYS A 87 1.43 6.41 -17.40
N ARG A 88 1.75 6.66 -16.14
CA ARG A 88 2.98 6.25 -15.48
C ARG A 88 2.73 6.01 -14.00
N LEU A 89 3.13 4.86 -13.49
CA LEU A 89 3.08 4.49 -12.08
C LEU A 89 4.51 4.48 -11.53
N VAL A 90 4.79 5.43 -10.64
CA VAL A 90 6.07 5.51 -9.92
C VAL A 90 5.86 4.98 -8.51
N CYS A 91 6.72 4.09 -8.07
CA CYS A 91 6.70 3.54 -6.73
C CYS A 91 7.94 3.98 -5.95
N VAL A 92 7.74 4.69 -4.84
CA VAL A 92 8.80 5.09 -3.91
C VAL A 92 8.69 4.20 -2.69
N PHE A 93 9.73 3.45 -2.37
CA PHE A 93 9.71 2.54 -1.22
C PHE A 93 11.11 2.22 -0.69
N GLY A 94 11.14 1.79 0.55
CA GLY A 94 12.29 1.19 1.21
C GLY A 94 11.87 -0.05 1.98
N CYS A 95 12.79 -0.60 2.75
CA CYS A 95 12.51 -1.72 3.63
C CYS A 95 13.13 -1.49 5.00
N GLY A 96 12.39 -1.87 6.04
CA GLY A 96 12.89 -1.78 7.41
C GLY A 96 14.00 -2.78 7.70
N GLY A 97 14.95 -2.35 8.51
CA GLY A 97 16.03 -3.19 9.04
C GLY A 97 15.54 -4.20 10.07
N ASN A 98 16.38 -5.17 10.42
CA ASN A 98 16.10 -6.27 11.36
C ASN A 98 14.83 -7.05 10.97
N ARG A 99 14.66 -7.30 9.68
CA ARG A 99 13.59 -8.10 9.08
C ARG A 99 14.18 -9.13 8.12
N ALA A 100 13.39 -10.17 7.81
CA ALA A 100 13.78 -11.21 6.86
C ALA A 100 14.16 -10.62 5.49
N LYS A 101 15.32 -11.01 4.96
CA LYS A 101 15.86 -10.51 3.68
C LYS A 101 14.96 -10.83 2.49
N GLU A 102 14.27 -11.98 2.55
CA GLU A 102 13.30 -12.42 1.54
C GLU A 102 12.20 -11.38 1.29
N ARG A 103 11.84 -10.60 2.31
CA ARG A 103 10.90 -9.48 2.14
C ARG A 103 11.46 -8.42 1.20
N ARG A 104 12.75 -8.10 1.30
CA ARG A 104 13.42 -7.07 0.48
C ARG A 104 13.48 -7.51 -0.97
N TYR A 105 13.86 -8.78 -1.21
CA TYR A 105 13.87 -9.38 -2.54
C TYR A 105 12.47 -9.37 -3.15
N SER A 106 11.47 -9.84 -2.42
CA SER A 106 10.09 -9.91 -2.89
C SER A 106 9.50 -8.53 -3.19
N MET A 107 9.77 -7.52 -2.35
CA MET A 107 9.31 -6.15 -2.60
C MET A 107 9.98 -5.53 -3.82
N GLY A 108 11.30 -5.76 -4.01
CA GLY A 108 12.01 -5.35 -5.20
C GLY A 108 11.43 -5.97 -6.47
N GLU A 109 11.17 -7.27 -6.45
CA GLU A 109 10.57 -7.99 -7.57
C GLU A 109 9.16 -7.46 -7.92
N ILE A 110 8.29 -7.26 -6.92
CA ILE A 110 6.95 -6.72 -7.13
C ILE A 110 6.98 -5.30 -7.66
N GLY A 111 7.84 -4.44 -7.10
CA GLY A 111 8.03 -3.07 -7.59
C GLY A 111 8.45 -3.06 -9.06
N GLY A 112 9.48 -3.83 -9.40
CA GLY A 112 9.99 -3.92 -10.77
C GLY A 112 9.02 -4.53 -11.78
N LYS A 113 8.10 -5.41 -11.34
CA LYS A 113 7.07 -6.01 -12.22
C LYS A 113 5.87 -5.10 -12.44
N LEU A 114 5.46 -4.33 -11.43
CA LEU A 114 4.17 -3.64 -11.44
C LEU A 114 4.27 -2.13 -11.57
N ALA A 115 5.38 -1.50 -11.19
CA ALA A 115 5.61 -0.08 -11.43
C ALA A 115 6.31 0.15 -12.79
N ASP A 116 6.15 1.34 -13.35
CA ASP A 116 6.91 1.76 -14.53
C ASP A 116 8.30 2.28 -14.14
N PHE A 117 8.43 2.71 -12.88
CA PHE A 117 9.67 3.21 -12.33
C PHE A 117 9.68 3.08 -10.82
N CYS A 118 10.78 2.63 -10.25
CA CYS A 118 10.98 2.56 -8.81
C CYS A 118 11.99 3.59 -8.33
N ILE A 119 11.72 4.20 -7.19
CA ILE A 119 12.68 4.96 -6.41
C ILE A 119 12.88 4.19 -5.12
N ILE A 120 14.06 3.59 -4.96
CA ILE A 120 14.39 2.88 -3.74
C ILE A 120 15.15 3.81 -2.80
N THR A 121 14.74 3.83 -1.55
CA THR A 121 15.25 4.77 -0.56
C THR A 121 15.35 4.11 0.81
N GLU A 122 15.94 4.80 1.75
CA GLU A 122 15.91 4.40 3.15
C GLU A 122 14.47 4.44 3.68
N ASP A 123 14.14 3.42 4.48
CA ASP A 123 13.03 3.40 5.43
C ASP A 123 13.67 3.25 6.83
N ASN A 124 13.02 2.75 7.81
CA ASN A 124 13.54 2.53 9.14
C ASN A 124 14.63 1.43 9.13
N SER A 125 15.88 1.81 8.90
CA SER A 125 17.05 0.89 8.82
C SER A 125 17.40 0.26 10.16
N ARG A 126 16.96 0.87 11.28
CA ARG A 126 17.29 0.44 12.67
C ARG A 126 18.81 0.36 12.88
N TYR A 127 19.34 -0.88 13.02
CA TYR A 127 20.76 -1.14 13.27
C TYR A 127 21.48 -1.75 12.06
N GLU A 128 20.79 -1.89 10.92
CA GLU A 128 21.40 -2.40 9.68
C GLU A 128 21.90 -1.26 8.79
N ASP A 129 22.92 -1.56 8.01
CA ASP A 129 23.42 -0.63 7.01
C ASP A 129 22.38 -0.46 5.90
N VAL A 130 22.08 0.80 5.59
CA VAL A 130 21.11 1.18 4.55
C VAL A 130 21.52 0.61 3.19
N GLN A 131 22.83 0.60 2.87
CA GLN A 131 23.33 0.10 1.59
C GLN A 131 23.15 -1.42 1.45
N GLU A 132 23.24 -2.18 2.55
CA GLU A 132 22.93 -3.61 2.53
C GLU A 132 21.46 -3.85 2.24
N ILE A 133 20.57 -3.06 2.89
CA ILE A 133 19.10 -3.14 2.65
C ILE A 133 18.77 -2.81 1.19
N LEU A 134 19.32 -1.72 0.66
CA LEU A 134 19.12 -1.32 -0.73
C LEU A 134 19.67 -2.35 -1.71
N THR A 135 20.81 -2.98 -1.38
CA THR A 135 21.38 -4.06 -2.18
C THR A 135 20.45 -5.27 -2.23
N ASP A 136 19.85 -5.66 -1.12
CA ASP A 136 18.86 -6.73 -1.10
C ASP A 136 17.62 -6.39 -1.96
N ILE A 137 17.13 -5.16 -1.93
CA ILE A 137 16.02 -4.71 -2.79
C ILE A 137 16.41 -4.81 -4.28
N LYS A 138 17.64 -4.41 -4.62
CA LYS A 138 18.19 -4.47 -5.99
C LYS A 138 18.26 -5.90 -6.52
N VAL A 139 18.51 -6.90 -5.66
CA VAL A 139 18.45 -8.32 -6.07
C VAL A 139 17.05 -8.65 -6.61
N GLY A 140 15.99 -8.26 -5.92
CA GLY A 140 14.62 -8.47 -6.39
C GLY A 140 14.32 -7.72 -7.69
N LEU A 141 14.73 -6.45 -7.79
CA LEU A 141 14.57 -5.64 -9.00
C LEU A 141 15.27 -6.26 -10.21
N SER A 142 16.48 -6.83 -10.02
CA SER A 142 17.27 -7.45 -11.10
C SER A 142 16.60 -8.70 -11.71
N MET A 143 15.63 -9.30 -11.04
CA MET A 143 14.80 -10.40 -11.57
C MET A 143 13.72 -9.92 -12.54
N THR A 144 13.65 -8.63 -12.81
CA THR A 144 12.62 -7.99 -13.64
C THR A 144 13.25 -7.09 -14.69
N SER A 145 12.43 -6.56 -15.61
CA SER A 145 12.83 -5.51 -16.54
C SER A 145 12.56 -4.10 -15.99
N GLY A 146 12.19 -3.97 -14.72
CA GLY A 146 11.86 -2.70 -14.09
C GLY A 146 13.05 -1.76 -14.01
N THR A 147 12.77 -0.47 -14.19
CA THR A 147 13.78 0.59 -14.07
C THR A 147 13.69 1.25 -12.70
N TYR A 148 14.83 1.64 -12.16
CA TYR A 148 14.87 2.28 -10.84
C TYR A 148 16.02 3.27 -10.69
N ILE A 149 15.92 4.10 -9.67
CA ILE A 149 17.03 4.87 -9.10
C ILE A 149 17.11 4.62 -7.61
N GLU A 150 18.30 4.80 -7.06
CA GLU A 150 18.55 4.76 -5.63
C GLU A 150 18.74 6.20 -5.13
N ILE A 151 17.99 6.56 -4.10
CA ILE A 151 18.11 7.86 -3.43
C ILE A 151 18.20 7.57 -1.92
N PRO A 152 19.38 7.32 -1.38
CA PRO A 152 19.53 7.20 0.07
C PRO A 152 19.17 8.53 0.71
N LEU A 153 18.25 8.52 1.68
CA LEU A 153 17.96 9.69 2.49
C LEU A 153 19.15 9.91 3.41
N VAL A 154 19.95 10.90 3.10
CA VAL A 154 20.90 11.46 4.07
C VAL A 154 20.08 12.42 4.92
N MET A 155 19.69 11.98 6.13
CA MET A 155 19.22 12.92 7.14
C MET A 155 20.44 13.78 7.54
N GLU A 156 20.54 15.01 7.06
CA GLU A 156 21.47 15.97 7.62
C GLU A 156 21.08 16.17 9.09
N SER A 157 22.00 15.79 9.97
CA SER A 157 21.89 15.93 11.43
C SER A 157 22.10 17.38 11.87
#